data_3a929472cef40d64271048290245ede8
#
_entry.id   3a929472cef40d64271048290245ede8
#
_cell.length_a   1.000
_cell.length_b   1.000
_cell.length_c   1.000
_cell.angle_alpha   90.00
_cell.angle_beta   90.00
_cell.angle_gamma   90.00
#
_symmetry.space_group_name_H-M   'P 1'
#
loop_
_entity.id
_entity.type
_entity.pdbx_description
1 polymer ?
#
loop_
_entity_poly.entity_id
_entity_poly.type
_entity_poly.pdbx_seq_one_letter_code
_entity_poly.pdbx_strand_id
1 'polypeptide(L)'
;MEGSRGLGDVYKRQQLDDFMFAWKVAKFVKSNAIVFAKDGQTIGIGAGQMSRVVSAEIASLKAKEEGLNVEGSCMASDAFFPFRDGIDKAASSGIKSIIQPGGSVRDQEVIDAANEHKMVMVFTGVRHFRH
;
A
#
# COMPACT_ATOMS: atom_id res chain seq x y z
N MET A 1 0.22 -9.51 -12.04
CA MET A 1 -0.38 -9.02 -10.77
C MET A 1 -1.79 -9.55 -10.64
N GLU A 2 -2.15 -9.94 -9.43
CA GLU A 2 -3.49 -10.45 -9.13
C GLU A 2 -4.26 -9.45 -8.30
N GLY A 3 -5.55 -9.24 -8.62
CA GLY A 3 -6.42 -8.38 -7.86
C GLY A 3 -7.22 -9.13 -6.83
N SER A 4 -7.39 -8.56 -5.63
CA SER A 4 -8.19 -9.15 -4.56
C SER A 4 -9.68 -8.88 -4.71
N ARG A 5 -10.05 -7.85 -5.40
CA ARG A 5 -11.45 -7.52 -5.64
C ARG A 5 -11.94 -8.26 -6.85
N GLY A 6 -12.96 -8.99 -6.66
CA GLY A 6 -13.70 -9.81 -7.57
C GLY A 6 -13.24 -10.02 -8.99
N LEU A 7 -13.61 -11.14 -9.52
CA LEU A 7 -13.40 -11.44 -10.93
C LEU A 7 -14.21 -10.44 -11.76
N GLY A 8 -13.55 -9.82 -12.71
CA GLY A 8 -14.20 -8.85 -13.58
C GLY A 8 -14.01 -7.39 -13.19
N ASP A 9 -13.37 -7.15 -12.06
CA ASP A 9 -12.99 -5.77 -11.74
C ASP A 9 -12.00 -5.28 -12.77
N VAL A 10 -12.25 -4.08 -13.28
CA VAL A 10 -11.37 -3.42 -14.22
C VAL A 10 -10.69 -2.28 -13.51
N TYR A 11 -9.36 -2.34 -13.42
CA TYR A 11 -8.58 -1.25 -12.85
C TYR A 11 -8.59 -0.09 -13.83
N LYS A 12 -8.85 1.10 -13.32
CA LYS A 12 -8.69 2.31 -14.12
C LYS A 12 -7.21 2.48 -14.43
N ARG A 13 -6.92 3.02 -15.61
CA ARG A 13 -5.54 3.25 -16.04
C ARG A 13 -4.73 4.01 -14.99
N GLN A 14 -5.33 5.05 -14.40
CA GLN A 14 -4.67 5.84 -13.36
C GLN A 14 -4.32 4.99 -12.15
N GLN A 15 -5.18 4.05 -11.75
CA GLN A 15 -4.88 3.14 -10.64
C GLN A 15 -3.69 2.25 -10.94
N LEU A 16 -3.60 1.72 -12.17
CA LEU A 16 -2.46 0.90 -12.57
C LEU A 16 -1.17 1.71 -12.62
N ASP A 17 -1.23 2.92 -13.12
CA ASP A 17 -0.08 3.82 -13.17
C ASP A 17 0.41 4.14 -11.75
N ASP A 18 -0.51 4.42 -10.84
CA ASP A 18 -0.19 4.70 -9.44
C ASP A 18 0.42 3.48 -8.75
N PHE A 19 -0.12 2.29 -8.99
CA PHE A 19 0.43 1.04 -8.48
C PHE A 19 1.88 0.85 -8.94
N MET A 20 2.11 1.00 -10.23
CA MET A 20 3.45 0.78 -10.80
C MET A 20 4.44 1.82 -10.28
N PHE A 21 4.03 3.06 -10.19
CA PHE A 21 4.88 4.12 -9.66
C PHE A 21 5.23 3.86 -8.19
N ALA A 22 4.21 3.61 -7.36
CA ALA A 22 4.42 3.35 -5.93
C ALA A 22 5.29 2.12 -5.70
N TRP A 23 5.07 1.05 -6.49
CA TRP A 23 5.84 -0.17 -6.40
C TRP A 23 7.32 0.05 -6.75
N LYS A 24 7.59 0.81 -7.80
CA LYS A 24 8.97 1.15 -8.21
C LYS A 24 9.67 1.96 -7.12
N VAL A 25 8.99 2.92 -6.52
CA VAL A 25 9.56 3.71 -5.41
C VAL A 25 9.85 2.80 -4.23
N ALA A 26 8.95 1.91 -3.88
CA ALA A 26 9.12 1.00 -2.74
C ALA A 26 10.36 0.13 -2.85
N LYS A 27 10.80 -0.21 -4.08
CA LYS A 27 12.03 -0.98 -4.30
C LYS A 27 13.28 -0.29 -3.74
N PHE A 28 13.28 1.02 -3.70
CA PHE A 28 14.45 1.81 -3.30
C PHE A 28 14.37 2.31 -1.87
N VAL A 29 13.28 2.01 -1.18
CA VAL A 29 13.05 2.47 0.19
C VAL A 29 13.46 1.38 1.17
N LYS A 30 14.10 1.77 2.26
CA LYS A 30 14.56 0.83 3.28
C LYS A 30 13.38 0.18 4.00
N SER A 31 13.42 -1.15 4.14
CA SER A 31 12.40 -1.92 4.85
C SER A 31 12.30 -1.52 6.33
N ASN A 32 11.16 -1.59 6.95
CA ASN A 32 9.86 -1.85 6.34
C ASN A 32 9.36 -0.61 5.62
N ALA A 33 9.09 -0.74 4.33
CA ALA A 33 8.76 0.40 3.48
C ALA A 33 7.27 0.47 3.17
N ILE A 34 6.70 1.65 3.35
CA ILE A 34 5.35 1.99 2.93
C ILE A 34 5.44 3.26 2.10
N VAL A 35 4.88 3.24 0.90
CA VAL A 35 4.86 4.38 0.00
C VAL A 35 3.41 4.70 -0.38
N PHE A 36 3.02 5.95 -0.17
CA PHE A 36 1.75 6.47 -0.69
C PHE A 36 2.03 7.26 -1.95
N ALA A 37 1.30 7.00 -3.01
CA ALA A 37 1.45 7.69 -4.28
C ALA A 37 0.12 7.99 -4.94
N LYS A 38 0.08 9.08 -5.69
CA LYS A 38 -1.10 9.51 -6.42
C LYS A 38 -0.65 10.41 -7.57
N ASP A 39 -1.20 10.17 -8.76
CA ASP A 39 -0.95 11.00 -9.95
C ASP A 39 0.54 11.21 -10.25
N GLY A 40 1.33 10.13 -10.15
CA GLY A 40 2.76 10.17 -10.46
C GLY A 40 3.62 10.89 -9.43
N GLN A 41 3.09 11.11 -8.23
CA GLN A 41 3.80 11.80 -7.15
C GLN A 41 3.77 10.97 -5.88
N THR A 42 4.88 10.94 -5.14
CA THR A 42 4.87 10.37 -3.79
C THR A 42 4.21 11.35 -2.85
N ILE A 43 3.25 10.85 -2.08
CA ILE A 43 2.48 11.63 -1.11
C ILE A 43 3.09 11.50 0.29
N GLY A 44 3.55 10.32 0.63
CA GLY A 44 4.21 10.08 1.91
C GLY A 44 5.01 8.78 1.85
N ILE A 45 6.12 8.74 2.57
CA ILE A 45 6.98 7.56 2.65
C ILE A 45 7.35 7.30 4.11
N GLY A 46 7.12 6.06 4.55
CA GLY A 46 7.64 5.56 5.82
C GLY A 46 8.66 4.47 5.54
N ALA A 47 9.86 4.62 6.07
CA ALA A 47 10.97 3.74 5.74
C ALA A 47 11.78 3.35 6.98
N GLY A 48 12.40 2.18 6.93
CA GLY A 48 13.36 1.75 7.94
C GLY A 48 12.75 1.46 9.31
N GLN A 49 11.44 1.27 9.39
CA GLN A 49 10.75 1.06 10.65
C GLN A 49 10.61 -0.44 10.99
N MET A 50 10.37 -0.73 12.26
CA MET A 50 10.25 -2.12 12.73
C MET A 50 8.94 -2.77 12.33
N SER A 51 7.90 -2.00 12.05
CA SER A 51 6.62 -2.53 11.61
C SER A 51 6.02 -1.70 10.49
N ARG A 52 5.15 -2.35 9.70
CA ARG A 52 4.46 -1.66 8.59
C ARG A 52 3.43 -0.68 9.09
N VAL A 53 2.81 -0.95 10.24
CA VAL A 53 1.86 -0.01 10.84
C VAL A 53 2.56 1.30 11.18
N VAL A 54 3.74 1.22 11.79
CA VAL A 54 4.55 2.41 12.11
C VAL A 54 5.00 3.12 10.84
N SER A 55 5.45 2.37 9.83
CA SER A 55 5.82 2.97 8.53
C SER A 55 4.66 3.71 7.90
N ALA A 56 3.45 3.14 7.96
CA ALA A 56 2.25 3.77 7.42
C ALA A 56 1.90 5.06 8.19
N GLU A 57 2.03 5.04 9.50
CA GLU A 57 1.81 6.22 10.33
C GLU A 57 2.79 7.34 9.98
N ILE A 58 4.07 7.00 9.79
CA ILE A 58 5.09 7.97 9.41
C ILE A 58 4.81 8.53 8.03
N ALA A 59 4.40 7.68 7.07
CA ALA A 59 4.03 8.14 5.73
C ALA A 59 2.88 9.16 5.80
N SER A 60 1.86 8.89 6.60
CA SER A 60 0.73 9.81 6.79
C SER A 60 1.17 11.12 7.43
N LEU A 61 2.03 11.04 8.45
CA LEU A 61 2.53 12.22 9.14
C LEU A 61 3.35 13.10 8.21
N LYS A 62 4.25 12.49 7.43
CA LYS A 62 5.07 13.25 6.45
C LYS A 62 4.22 13.91 5.38
N ALA A 63 3.19 13.22 4.89
CA ALA A 63 2.26 13.82 3.94
C ALA A 63 1.59 15.05 4.53
N LYS A 64 1.13 14.95 5.77
CA LYS A 64 0.49 16.07 6.47
C LYS A 64 1.44 17.25 6.64
N GLU A 65 2.69 16.98 7.02
CA GLU A 65 3.70 18.02 7.18
C GLU A 65 3.96 18.79 5.89
N GLU A 66 3.89 18.09 4.75
CA GLU A 66 4.09 18.69 3.44
C GLU A 66 2.80 19.30 2.86
N GLY A 67 1.71 19.25 3.59
CA GLY A 67 0.41 19.74 3.12
C GLY A 67 -0.22 18.91 2.02
N LEU A 68 0.18 17.65 1.90
CA LEU A 68 -0.33 16.74 0.86
C LEU A 68 -1.49 15.91 1.40
N ASN A 69 -2.49 15.68 0.56
CA ASN A 69 -3.66 14.92 0.92
C ASN A 69 -3.44 13.43 0.61
N VAL A 70 -3.53 12.60 1.64
CA VAL A 70 -3.40 11.14 1.52
C VAL A 70 -4.63 10.51 0.88
N GLU A 71 -5.80 11.13 1.04
CA GLU A 71 -7.05 10.56 0.56
C GLU A 71 -7.02 10.26 -0.94
N GLY A 72 -7.42 9.04 -1.29
CA GLY A 72 -7.42 8.59 -2.67
C GLY A 72 -6.08 8.07 -3.16
N SER A 73 -5.05 8.07 -2.31
CA SER A 73 -3.71 7.58 -2.69
C SER A 73 -3.67 6.05 -2.76
N CYS A 74 -2.68 5.55 -3.50
CA CYS A 74 -2.28 4.16 -3.53
C CYS A 74 -1.18 3.94 -2.49
N MET A 75 -1.23 2.82 -1.78
CA MET A 75 -0.19 2.41 -0.84
C MET A 75 0.57 1.22 -1.41
N ALA A 76 1.89 1.32 -1.47
CA ALA A 76 2.76 0.19 -1.79
C ALA A 76 3.51 -0.26 -0.55
N SER A 77 3.63 -1.57 -0.36
CA SER A 77 4.41 -2.16 0.71
C SER A 77 5.47 -3.09 0.11
N ASP A 78 6.68 -3.09 0.68
CA ASP A 78 7.78 -3.91 0.21
C ASP A 78 7.64 -5.40 0.59
N ALA A 79 6.71 -5.72 1.49
CA ALA A 79 6.46 -7.09 1.91
C ALA A 79 4.98 -7.27 2.31
N PHE A 80 4.57 -8.51 2.56
CA PHE A 80 3.19 -8.81 2.92
C PHE A 80 2.80 -8.19 4.27
N PHE A 81 1.48 -8.01 4.46
CA PHE A 81 0.93 -7.60 5.75
C PHE A 81 0.64 -8.87 6.57
N PRO A 82 1.24 -9.01 7.76
CA PRO A 82 0.99 -10.19 8.59
C PRO A 82 -0.39 -10.21 9.25
N PHE A 83 -1.00 -9.04 9.42
CA PHE A 83 -2.32 -8.86 10.05
C PHE A 83 -3.09 -7.77 9.34
N ARG A 84 -4.40 -7.72 9.61
CA ARG A 84 -5.26 -6.74 8.96
C ARG A 84 -5.10 -5.30 9.46
N ASP A 85 -4.40 -5.10 10.58
CA ASP A 85 -4.26 -3.77 11.20
C ASP A 85 -3.62 -2.74 10.27
N GLY A 86 -2.65 -3.14 9.46
CA GLY A 86 -2.05 -2.25 8.45
C GLY A 86 -3.05 -1.78 7.41
N ILE A 87 -3.96 -2.66 7.02
CA ILE A 87 -5.02 -2.34 6.04
C ILE A 87 -6.06 -1.40 6.67
N ASP A 88 -6.46 -1.70 7.90
CA ASP A 88 -7.43 -0.87 8.63
C ASP A 88 -6.87 0.55 8.83
N LYS A 89 -5.58 0.65 9.16
CA LYS A 89 -4.91 1.94 9.33
C LYS A 89 -4.86 2.72 8.02
N ALA A 90 -4.51 2.06 6.92
CA ALA A 90 -4.49 2.68 5.60
C ALA A 90 -5.87 3.20 5.21
N ALA A 91 -6.91 2.41 5.45
CA ALA A 91 -8.28 2.80 5.17
C ALA A 91 -8.67 4.06 5.96
N SER A 92 -8.30 4.13 7.24
CA SER A 92 -8.60 5.30 8.09
C SER A 92 -7.89 6.56 7.61
N SER A 93 -6.78 6.40 6.89
CA SER A 93 -6.03 7.51 6.30
C SER A 93 -6.57 7.96 4.93
N GLY A 94 -7.54 7.21 4.38
CA GLY A 94 -8.13 7.53 3.09
C GLY A 94 -7.51 6.82 1.90
N ILE A 95 -6.64 5.83 2.13
CA ILE A 95 -6.05 5.02 1.06
C ILE A 95 -7.16 4.22 0.38
N LYS A 96 -7.15 4.20 -0.94
CA LYS A 96 -8.17 3.50 -1.75
C LYS A 96 -7.66 2.24 -2.41
N SER A 97 -6.36 2.09 -2.54
CA SER A 97 -5.78 0.94 -3.22
C SER A 97 -4.43 0.58 -2.64
N ILE A 98 -4.09 -0.71 -2.70
CA ILE A 98 -2.88 -1.25 -2.09
C ILE A 98 -2.20 -2.20 -3.05
N ILE A 99 -0.88 -2.11 -3.17
CA ILE A 99 -0.06 -3.09 -3.88
C ILE A 99 0.96 -3.68 -2.90
N GLN A 100 1.02 -5.01 -2.86
CA GLN A 100 1.89 -5.74 -1.96
C GLN A 100 2.26 -7.10 -2.57
N PRO A 101 3.34 -7.74 -2.09
CA PRO A 101 3.74 -9.04 -2.63
C PRO A 101 2.85 -10.22 -2.22
N GLY A 102 2.19 -10.17 -1.07
CA GLY A 102 1.48 -11.33 -0.52
C GLY A 102 2.44 -12.36 0.07
N GLY A 103 1.93 -13.55 0.40
CA GLY A 103 2.72 -14.66 0.91
C GLY A 103 2.58 -14.93 2.40
N SER A 104 1.69 -14.22 3.07
CA SER A 104 1.38 -14.49 4.47
C SER A 104 0.32 -15.59 4.58
N VAL A 105 0.38 -16.39 5.64
CA VAL A 105 -0.70 -17.33 5.97
C VAL A 105 -2.00 -16.61 6.27
N ARG A 106 -1.94 -15.31 6.52
CA ARG A 106 -3.10 -14.46 6.81
C ARG A 106 -3.53 -13.60 5.63
N ASP A 107 -3.10 -13.94 4.41
CA ASP A 107 -3.47 -13.17 3.22
C ASP A 107 -4.99 -13.05 3.08
N GLN A 108 -5.74 -14.10 3.42
CA GLN A 108 -7.21 -14.06 3.34
C GLN A 108 -7.80 -13.03 4.31
N GLU A 109 -7.26 -12.95 5.53
CA GLU A 109 -7.68 -11.93 6.51
C GLU A 109 -7.45 -10.52 5.97
N VAL A 110 -6.30 -10.31 5.32
CA VAL A 110 -5.93 -9.03 4.74
C VAL A 110 -6.82 -8.69 3.55
N ILE A 111 -7.12 -9.67 2.70
CA ILE A 111 -8.05 -9.51 1.58
C ILE A 111 -9.44 -9.13 2.09
N ASP A 112 -9.91 -9.82 3.13
CA ASP A 112 -11.24 -9.55 3.72
C ASP A 112 -11.29 -8.12 4.27
N ALA A 113 -10.23 -7.65 4.92
CA ALA A 113 -10.14 -6.29 5.41
C ALA A 113 -10.23 -5.27 4.27
N ALA A 114 -9.50 -5.51 3.18
CA ALA A 114 -9.55 -4.63 2.01
C ALA A 114 -10.97 -4.58 1.43
N ASN A 115 -11.64 -5.73 1.34
CA ASN A 115 -13.01 -5.80 0.84
C ASN A 115 -13.99 -5.05 1.75
N GLU A 116 -13.85 -5.18 3.06
CA GLU A 116 -14.68 -4.45 4.02
C GLU A 116 -14.58 -2.94 3.83
N HIS A 117 -13.38 -2.46 3.53
CA HIS A 117 -13.12 -1.03 3.31
C HIS A 117 -13.33 -0.60 1.85
N LYS A 118 -13.75 -1.52 0.99
CA LYS A 118 -13.96 -1.28 -0.44
C LYS A 118 -12.68 -0.80 -1.14
N MET A 119 -11.54 -1.35 -0.71
CA MET A 119 -10.24 -1.04 -1.29
C MET A 119 -9.90 -2.04 -2.39
N VAL A 120 -9.16 -1.57 -3.40
CA VAL A 120 -8.58 -2.45 -4.41
C VAL A 120 -7.22 -2.92 -3.88
N MET A 121 -6.95 -4.22 -3.93
CA MET A 121 -5.67 -4.77 -3.52
C MET A 121 -5.08 -5.63 -4.62
N VAL A 122 -3.80 -5.42 -4.90
CA VAL A 122 -3.06 -6.14 -5.94
C VAL A 122 -1.88 -6.85 -5.30
N PHE A 123 -1.70 -8.12 -5.66
CA PHE A 123 -0.54 -8.91 -5.23
C PHE A 123 0.45 -9.04 -6.37
N THR A 124 1.72 -8.75 -6.10
CA THR A 124 2.77 -8.87 -7.11
C THR A 124 3.42 -10.25 -7.12
N GLY A 125 3.38 -10.96 -5.99
CA GLY A 125 4.10 -12.21 -5.81
C GLY A 125 5.61 -12.03 -5.67
N VAL A 126 6.10 -10.79 -5.73
CA VAL A 126 7.54 -10.48 -5.65
C VAL A 126 7.80 -9.59 -4.47
N ARG A 127 8.72 -10.01 -3.62
CA ARG A 127 9.09 -9.29 -2.42
C ARG A 127 10.38 -8.50 -2.65
N HIS A 128 10.38 -7.25 -2.23
CA HIS A 128 11.57 -6.40 -2.27
C HIS A 128 12.01 -6.03 -0.86
N PHE A 129 13.28 -6.32 -0.55
CA PHE A 129 13.87 -5.91 0.72
C PHE A 129 15.11 -5.08 0.48
N ARG A 130 15.23 -3.99 1.23
CA ARG A 130 16.43 -3.15 1.31
C ARG A 130 16.75 -2.93 2.79
N HIS A 131 17.86 -3.45 3.18
CA HIS A 131 18.33 -3.35 4.56
C HIS A 131 19.45 -2.34 4.71
#